data_74c71a858af243d6aa6467287527a945
#
_entry.id   74c71a858af243d6aa6467287527a945
#
_cell.length_a   1.000
_cell.length_b   1.000
_cell.length_c   1.000
_cell.angle_alpha   90.00
_cell.angle_beta   90.00
_cell.angle_gamma   90.00
#
_symmetry.space_group_name_H-M   'P 1'
#
loop_
_entity.id
_entity.type
_entity.pdbx_description
1 polymer ?
#
loop_
_entity_poly.entity_id
_entity_poly.type
_entity_poly.pdbx_seq_one_letter_code
_entity_poly.pdbx_strand_id
1 'polypeptide(L)'
;MMRNEVFGTALLLAGFSWGGVLDNAWVKGVTDKDALSYRTGEKIVFTLTMQGLDGAPPAGEYFLDWKRSGDDAVCATGRIDLAACPFVYETTIDRPGFVRLQAKVVGKDGKPFKKRYTGDATTPEGKKAMNAFEKKNREVFFDGSAGAEVATLRTEPEPEDFDAFWKKQFARLDRVPLKAETVELECRKPSVRVFAVQVACAGLRPTTGYLSVPRDTEKGRTYPAVLSLHGYSGAMGMHHPALKDPPDDKIVFDINAHGMKLPAFGATEADLRALRWEVKSGGFSYAFDPKQNADPEIAYFNGMVLRIKRALQYLKTVKGWDGRNLVSKGGSQGGLQSIWAAACGEGVTRAESFVTWCCDMYTNDKRKNPRNNLSSDGWYIGWSPGLGYYDAAIFAKRIPKSCFTFITRAGLGDYCCPPTGIAKMWNNIPGNKKIVWVQGSQHGYVPPDYDGRDTVWECLSKEN
;
A
#
# COMPACT_ATOMS: atom_id res chain seq x y z
N MET A 1 70.23 -45.19 -6.01
CA MET A 1 68.82 -45.07 -5.54
C MET A 1 68.42 -43.63 -5.67
N MET A 2 67.73 -43.30 -6.79
CA MET A 2 67.18 -41.96 -7.02
C MET A 2 65.74 -41.98 -6.59
N ARG A 3 65.36 -41.04 -5.69
CA ARG A 3 63.96 -40.77 -5.34
C ARG A 3 63.42 -39.66 -6.24
N ASN A 4 62.44 -39.96 -7.03
CA ASN A 4 61.66 -39.01 -7.80
C ASN A 4 60.66 -38.32 -6.86
N GLU A 5 60.79 -37.00 -6.67
CA GLU A 5 59.74 -36.17 -6.09
C GLU A 5 58.82 -35.68 -7.19
N VAL A 6 57.55 -36.09 -7.10
CA VAL A 6 56.47 -35.58 -7.95
C VAL A 6 55.87 -34.35 -7.30
N PHE A 7 56.13 -33.20 -7.90
CA PHE A 7 55.41 -31.95 -7.54
C PHE A 7 54.00 -32.00 -8.15
N GLY A 8 53.01 -32.22 -7.30
CA GLY A 8 51.61 -32.03 -7.66
C GLY A 8 51.21 -30.57 -7.63
N THR A 9 51.03 -29.98 -8.80
CA THR A 9 50.44 -28.63 -8.94
C THR A 9 48.96 -28.71 -8.66
N ALA A 10 48.51 -28.27 -7.50
CA ALA A 10 47.09 -28.07 -7.22
C ALA A 10 46.59 -26.84 -7.99
N LEU A 11 45.82 -27.06 -9.05
CA LEU A 11 45.04 -26.03 -9.70
C LEU A 11 43.92 -25.60 -8.73
N LEU A 12 44.08 -24.45 -8.14
CA LEU A 12 42.98 -23.72 -7.49
C LEU A 12 42.01 -23.25 -8.58
N LEU A 13 40.99 -24.04 -8.84
CA LEU A 13 39.83 -23.58 -9.56
C LEU A 13 39.13 -22.53 -8.70
N ALA A 14 39.40 -21.25 -8.93
CA ALA A 14 38.57 -20.16 -8.48
C ALA A 14 37.20 -20.37 -9.11
N GLY A 15 36.26 -20.86 -8.32
CA GLY A 15 34.88 -21.00 -8.73
C GLY A 15 34.29 -19.61 -8.99
N PHE A 16 34.40 -19.13 -10.22
CA PHE A 16 33.51 -18.08 -10.71
C PHE A 16 32.11 -18.67 -10.70
N SER A 17 31.30 -18.24 -9.75
CA SER A 17 29.86 -18.50 -9.76
C SER A 17 29.30 -17.72 -10.95
N TRP A 18 29.18 -18.40 -12.10
CA TRP A 18 28.44 -17.85 -13.24
C TRP A 18 27.01 -17.67 -12.81
N GLY A 19 26.54 -16.41 -12.73
CA GLY A 19 25.12 -16.10 -12.59
C GLY A 19 24.36 -16.74 -13.77
N GLY A 20 23.16 -17.27 -13.54
CA GLY A 20 22.34 -17.79 -14.62
C GLY A 20 21.81 -16.64 -15.48
N VAL A 21 21.50 -16.94 -16.74
CA VAL A 21 21.00 -15.98 -17.74
C VAL A 21 19.87 -15.08 -17.20
N LEU A 22 19.11 -15.54 -16.21
CA LEU A 22 17.94 -14.87 -15.66
C LEU A 22 18.13 -14.26 -14.25
N ASP A 23 19.31 -14.35 -13.65
CA ASP A 23 19.47 -13.96 -12.24
C ASP A 23 19.28 -12.44 -11.99
N ASN A 24 19.50 -11.60 -13.01
CA ASN A 24 19.21 -10.17 -12.99
C ASN A 24 17.97 -9.78 -13.81
N ALA A 25 17.32 -10.79 -14.44
CA ALA A 25 16.24 -10.53 -15.37
C ALA A 25 14.96 -10.04 -14.69
N TRP A 26 14.17 -9.29 -15.44
CA TRP A 26 12.80 -8.89 -15.12
C TRP A 26 12.00 -8.69 -16.40
N VAL A 27 10.68 -8.73 -16.30
CA VAL A 27 9.79 -8.54 -17.45
C VAL A 27 9.29 -7.11 -17.47
N LYS A 28 9.62 -6.38 -18.52
CA LYS A 28 9.04 -5.06 -18.82
C LYS A 28 7.80 -5.25 -19.66
N GLY A 29 6.68 -4.68 -19.23
CA GLY A 29 5.45 -4.64 -20.01
C GLY A 29 5.02 -3.22 -20.29
N VAL A 30 4.66 -2.95 -21.53
CA VAL A 30 4.10 -1.67 -21.98
C VAL A 30 2.84 -1.90 -22.80
N THR A 31 2.04 -0.86 -22.94
CA THR A 31 0.91 -0.82 -23.88
C THR A 31 1.25 0.04 -25.08
N ASP A 32 0.56 -0.14 -26.22
CA ASP A 32 0.79 0.59 -27.47
C ASP A 32 0.52 2.11 -27.35
N LYS A 33 -0.21 2.53 -26.32
CA LYS A 33 -0.40 3.93 -25.91
C LYS A 33 -0.54 4.02 -24.38
N ASP A 34 -0.86 5.19 -23.84
CA ASP A 34 -1.12 5.36 -22.41
C ASP A 34 -2.11 4.29 -21.93
N ALA A 35 -1.70 3.52 -20.93
CA ALA A 35 -2.43 2.38 -20.39
C ALA A 35 -3.86 2.71 -19.89
N LEU A 36 -4.19 3.98 -19.67
CA LEU A 36 -5.47 4.42 -19.13
C LEU A 36 -6.31 5.24 -20.13
N SER A 37 -5.89 5.28 -21.41
CA SER A 37 -6.50 6.10 -22.45
C SER A 37 -7.41 5.34 -23.42
N TYR A 38 -7.70 4.07 -23.15
CA TYR A 38 -8.51 3.25 -24.05
C TYR A 38 -10.00 3.55 -23.93
N ARG A 39 -10.71 3.23 -25.03
CA ARG A 39 -12.17 3.23 -25.08
C ARG A 39 -12.69 1.79 -25.00
N THR A 40 -13.93 1.64 -24.58
CA THR A 40 -14.64 0.36 -24.64
C THR A 40 -14.64 -0.19 -26.06
N GLY A 41 -14.29 -1.47 -26.22
CA GLY A 41 -14.20 -2.15 -27.53
C GLY A 41 -12.91 -1.82 -28.32
N GLU A 42 -12.09 -0.90 -27.88
CA GLU A 42 -10.81 -0.59 -28.53
C GLU A 42 -9.80 -1.72 -28.34
N LYS A 43 -8.97 -1.93 -29.37
CA LYS A 43 -7.86 -2.88 -29.30
C LYS A 43 -6.79 -2.38 -28.35
N ILE A 44 -6.40 -3.21 -27.40
CA ILE A 44 -5.34 -3.03 -26.42
C ILE A 44 -4.20 -3.96 -26.78
N VAL A 45 -3.00 -3.43 -26.97
CA VAL A 45 -1.83 -4.24 -27.28
C VAL A 45 -0.82 -4.15 -26.15
N PHE A 46 -0.56 -5.26 -25.48
CA PHE A 46 0.53 -5.40 -24.54
C PHE A 46 1.78 -5.94 -25.21
N THR A 47 2.92 -5.35 -24.95
CA THR A 47 4.23 -5.87 -25.38
C THR A 47 5.07 -6.17 -24.14
N LEU A 48 5.46 -7.43 -23.97
CA LEU A 48 6.33 -7.86 -22.87
C LEU A 48 7.73 -8.17 -23.40
N THR A 49 8.74 -7.58 -22.78
CA THR A 49 10.15 -7.78 -23.13
C THR A 49 10.95 -8.23 -21.93
N MET A 50 11.93 -9.08 -22.14
CA MET A 50 12.89 -9.43 -21.11
C MET A 50 13.97 -8.37 -20.99
N GLN A 51 14.27 -7.97 -19.77
CA GLN A 51 15.33 -7.02 -19.43
C GLN A 51 16.33 -7.67 -18.48
N GLY A 52 17.56 -7.15 -18.44
CA GLY A 52 18.59 -7.60 -17.50
C GLY A 52 19.04 -9.05 -17.72
N LEU A 53 18.93 -9.55 -18.95
CA LEU A 53 19.43 -10.86 -19.34
C LEU A 53 20.95 -10.85 -19.44
N ASP A 54 21.59 -11.93 -18.97
CA ASP A 54 22.99 -12.21 -19.20
C ASP A 54 23.11 -13.26 -20.34
N GLY A 55 22.94 -12.78 -21.57
CA GLY A 55 22.87 -13.59 -22.78
C GLY A 55 21.45 -14.01 -23.20
N ALA A 56 21.35 -14.71 -24.34
CA ALA A 56 20.08 -15.20 -24.84
C ALA A 56 19.56 -16.41 -24.02
N PRO A 57 18.28 -16.45 -23.64
CA PRO A 57 17.70 -17.62 -23.00
C PRO A 57 17.74 -18.82 -23.94
N PRO A 58 18.18 -20.03 -23.49
CA PRO A 58 18.15 -21.22 -24.29
C PRO A 58 16.72 -21.60 -24.70
N ALA A 59 16.49 -21.87 -25.99
CA ALA A 59 15.19 -22.28 -26.49
C ALA A 59 14.73 -23.59 -25.81
N GLY A 60 13.45 -23.65 -25.45
CA GLY A 60 12.82 -24.79 -24.79
C GLY A 60 13.22 -25.04 -23.34
N GLU A 61 14.00 -24.17 -22.70
CA GLU A 61 14.38 -24.30 -21.28
C GLU A 61 13.51 -23.44 -20.35
N TYR A 62 13.13 -22.26 -20.81
CA TYR A 62 12.31 -21.30 -20.05
C TYR A 62 11.12 -20.87 -20.88
N PHE A 63 10.01 -20.67 -20.19
CA PHE A 63 8.75 -20.26 -20.82
C PHE A 63 8.18 -19.07 -20.09
N LEU A 64 7.36 -18.27 -20.78
CA LEU A 64 6.53 -17.23 -20.21
C LEU A 64 5.10 -17.74 -20.14
N ASP A 65 4.64 -18.12 -18.94
CA ASP A 65 3.24 -18.43 -18.69
C ASP A 65 2.50 -17.11 -18.50
N TRP A 66 1.41 -16.91 -19.22
CA TRP A 66 0.63 -15.70 -19.13
C TRP A 66 -0.84 -15.97 -18.86
N LYS A 67 -1.49 -14.99 -18.22
CA LYS A 67 -2.92 -14.97 -17.93
C LYS A 67 -3.48 -13.57 -18.18
N ARG A 68 -4.51 -13.48 -19.00
CA ARG A 68 -5.39 -12.33 -19.14
C ARG A 68 -6.58 -12.52 -18.23
N SER A 69 -6.98 -11.48 -17.50
CA SER A 69 -8.23 -11.35 -16.76
C SER A 69 -8.74 -9.91 -16.89
N GLY A 70 -9.95 -9.59 -16.42
CA GLY A 70 -10.49 -8.24 -16.56
C GLY A 70 -11.83 -8.05 -15.87
N ASP A 71 -12.25 -6.79 -15.75
CA ASP A 71 -13.56 -6.40 -15.22
C ASP A 71 -14.72 -6.88 -16.11
N ASP A 72 -14.43 -7.34 -17.34
CA ASP A 72 -15.34 -8.03 -18.26
C ASP A 72 -15.53 -9.52 -17.96
N ALA A 73 -14.84 -10.05 -16.95
CA ALA A 73 -14.84 -11.45 -16.58
C ALA A 73 -14.24 -12.41 -17.65
N VAL A 74 -13.64 -11.89 -18.72
CA VAL A 74 -12.95 -12.71 -19.70
C VAL A 74 -11.63 -13.21 -19.13
N CYS A 75 -11.33 -14.48 -19.31
CA CYS A 75 -10.08 -15.11 -18.88
C CYS A 75 -9.47 -15.89 -20.02
N ALA A 76 -8.16 -15.67 -20.27
CA ALA A 76 -7.37 -16.42 -21.21
C ALA A 76 -6.00 -16.72 -20.60
N THR A 77 -5.42 -17.85 -20.96
CA THR A 77 -4.07 -18.26 -20.52
C THR A 77 -3.30 -18.85 -21.68
N GLY A 78 -1.99 -18.81 -21.57
CA GLY A 78 -1.14 -19.47 -22.56
C GLY A 78 0.30 -19.52 -22.10
N ARG A 79 1.13 -20.09 -22.95
CA ARG A 79 2.57 -20.25 -22.74
C ARG A 79 3.30 -20.00 -24.05
N ILE A 80 4.42 -19.29 -23.96
CA ILE A 80 5.36 -19.13 -25.08
C ILE A 80 6.77 -19.51 -24.61
N ASP A 81 7.64 -19.88 -25.56
CA ASP A 81 9.06 -20.04 -25.29
C ASP A 81 9.66 -18.65 -25.00
N LEU A 82 10.45 -18.53 -23.93
CA LEU A 82 11.06 -17.26 -23.55
C LEU A 82 12.03 -16.72 -24.61
N ALA A 83 12.65 -17.62 -25.40
CA ALA A 83 13.50 -17.24 -26.53
C ALA A 83 12.73 -16.55 -27.67
N ALA A 84 11.39 -16.66 -27.70
CA ALA A 84 10.52 -15.99 -28.67
C ALA A 84 10.07 -14.58 -28.21
N CYS A 85 10.57 -14.07 -27.07
CA CYS A 85 10.30 -12.69 -26.66
C CYS A 85 10.92 -11.69 -27.68
N PRO A 86 10.25 -10.55 -27.95
CA PRO A 86 9.11 -9.96 -27.23
C PRO A 86 7.79 -10.68 -27.45
N PHE A 87 6.98 -10.79 -26.40
CA PHE A 87 5.63 -11.32 -26.45
C PHE A 87 4.62 -10.19 -26.66
N VAL A 88 3.84 -10.28 -27.72
CA VAL A 88 2.77 -9.32 -28.03
C VAL A 88 1.42 -10.00 -27.81
N TYR A 89 0.57 -9.35 -27.00
CA TYR A 89 -0.76 -9.84 -26.70
C TYR A 89 -1.82 -8.77 -27.01
N GLU A 90 -2.75 -9.11 -27.90
CA GLU A 90 -3.86 -8.26 -28.28
C GLU A 90 -5.14 -8.67 -27.54
N THR A 91 -5.89 -7.69 -27.05
CA THR A 91 -7.16 -7.91 -26.35
C THR A 91 -8.06 -6.68 -26.46
N THR A 92 -9.27 -6.79 -25.94
CA THR A 92 -10.23 -5.69 -25.79
C THR A 92 -10.95 -5.83 -24.45
N ILE A 93 -11.73 -4.81 -24.09
CA ILE A 93 -12.69 -4.87 -23.00
C ILE A 93 -14.02 -4.23 -23.48
N ASP A 94 -15.15 -4.87 -23.19
CA ASP A 94 -16.47 -4.52 -23.70
C ASP A 94 -17.24 -3.49 -22.83
N ARG A 95 -16.61 -3.04 -21.73
CA ARG A 95 -17.16 -2.11 -20.75
C ARG A 95 -16.10 -1.25 -20.11
N PRO A 96 -16.45 -0.13 -19.43
CA PRO A 96 -15.53 0.62 -18.61
C PRO A 96 -14.91 -0.26 -17.52
N GLY A 97 -13.58 -0.20 -17.36
CA GLY A 97 -12.84 -1.04 -16.41
C GLY A 97 -11.43 -1.35 -16.88
N PHE A 98 -10.83 -2.36 -16.25
CA PHE A 98 -9.45 -2.75 -16.49
C PHE A 98 -9.33 -4.16 -17.05
N VAL A 99 -8.38 -4.32 -17.98
CA VAL A 99 -7.81 -5.62 -18.39
C VAL A 99 -6.50 -5.79 -17.67
N ARG A 100 -6.29 -6.92 -17.02
CA ARG A 100 -5.04 -7.33 -16.37
C ARG A 100 -4.32 -8.35 -17.22
N LEU A 101 -3.03 -8.15 -17.45
CA LEU A 101 -2.13 -9.15 -18.01
C LEU A 101 -1.07 -9.50 -16.96
N GLN A 102 -1.04 -10.77 -16.60
CA GLN A 102 -0.01 -11.36 -15.75
C GLN A 102 0.88 -12.25 -16.61
N ALA A 103 2.19 -12.25 -16.36
CA ALA A 103 3.12 -13.15 -17.00
C ALA A 103 4.20 -13.57 -16.00
N LYS A 104 4.64 -14.81 -16.04
CA LYS A 104 5.63 -15.38 -15.13
C LYS A 104 6.57 -16.29 -15.89
N VAL A 105 7.87 -16.13 -15.64
CA VAL A 105 8.88 -17.03 -16.18
C VAL A 105 8.89 -18.33 -15.39
N VAL A 106 8.77 -19.44 -16.11
CA VAL A 106 8.79 -20.81 -15.57
C VAL A 106 9.86 -21.66 -16.28
N GLY A 107 10.36 -22.68 -15.59
CA GLY A 107 11.22 -23.68 -16.18
C GLY A 107 10.44 -24.75 -16.97
N LYS A 108 11.14 -25.70 -17.58
CA LYS A 108 10.54 -26.88 -18.26
C LYS A 108 9.56 -27.65 -17.40
N ASP A 109 9.81 -27.70 -16.09
CA ASP A 109 8.95 -28.41 -15.12
C ASP A 109 7.70 -27.61 -14.74
N GLY A 110 7.48 -26.42 -15.34
CA GLY A 110 6.37 -25.52 -15.06
C GLY A 110 6.48 -24.78 -13.73
N LYS A 111 7.58 -24.93 -13.00
CA LYS A 111 7.79 -24.20 -11.75
C LYS A 111 8.29 -22.78 -12.00
N PRO A 112 7.84 -21.79 -11.21
CA PRO A 112 8.33 -20.43 -11.29
C PRO A 112 9.86 -20.36 -11.15
N PHE A 113 10.52 -19.69 -12.09
CA PHE A 113 11.94 -19.39 -11.96
C PHE A 113 12.15 -18.39 -10.81
N LYS A 114 13.14 -18.68 -9.95
CA LYS A 114 13.52 -17.83 -8.84
C LYS A 114 14.97 -17.37 -8.98
N LYS A 115 15.19 -16.08 -9.10
CA LYS A 115 16.52 -15.49 -9.16
C LYS A 115 17.40 -15.94 -8.00
N ARG A 116 18.69 -16.12 -8.27
CA ARG A 116 19.71 -16.41 -7.26
C ARG A 116 20.40 -15.12 -6.84
N TYR A 117 20.92 -15.11 -5.63
CA TYR A 117 21.78 -14.02 -5.17
C TYR A 117 23.14 -14.14 -5.86
N THR A 118 23.58 -13.11 -6.54
CA THR A 118 24.83 -13.08 -7.31
C THR A 118 25.95 -12.32 -6.62
N GLY A 119 25.69 -11.69 -5.46
CA GLY A 119 26.67 -10.98 -4.69
C GLY A 119 27.56 -11.90 -3.84
N ASP A 120 28.66 -11.36 -3.32
CA ASP A 120 29.54 -12.09 -2.40
C ASP A 120 28.84 -12.33 -1.05
N ALA A 121 28.51 -13.59 -0.75
CA ALA A 121 27.91 -14.00 0.52
C ALA A 121 28.95 -14.46 1.57
N THR A 122 30.24 -14.29 1.35
CA THR A 122 31.28 -14.69 2.30
C THR A 122 31.49 -13.67 3.41
N THR A 123 31.26 -12.39 3.13
CA THR A 123 31.36 -11.30 4.10
C THR A 123 30.11 -11.18 4.98
N PRO A 124 30.19 -10.58 6.19
CA PRO A 124 29.03 -10.31 7.04
C PRO A 124 27.97 -9.45 6.34
N GLU A 125 28.41 -8.41 5.61
CA GLU A 125 27.56 -7.51 4.82
C GLU A 125 26.88 -8.26 3.68
N GLY A 126 27.60 -9.10 2.96
CA GLY A 126 27.09 -9.94 1.89
C GLY A 126 26.08 -10.98 2.38
N LYS A 127 26.32 -11.63 3.52
CA LYS A 127 25.35 -12.51 4.18
C LYS A 127 24.07 -11.78 4.53
N LYS A 128 24.17 -10.55 5.07
CA LYS A 128 23.02 -9.70 5.38
C LYS A 128 22.26 -9.34 4.11
N ALA A 129 22.95 -8.99 3.02
CA ALA A 129 22.36 -8.69 1.72
C ALA A 129 21.67 -9.91 1.11
N MET A 130 22.30 -11.09 1.14
CA MET A 130 21.70 -12.35 0.71
C MET A 130 20.42 -12.68 1.48
N ASN A 131 20.45 -12.59 2.81
CA ASN A 131 19.29 -12.83 3.65
C ASN A 131 18.13 -11.82 3.35
N ALA A 132 18.47 -10.58 3.03
CA ALA A 132 17.49 -9.58 2.62
C ALA A 132 16.92 -9.87 1.23
N PHE A 133 17.76 -10.34 0.31
CA PHE A 133 17.34 -10.75 -1.03
C PHE A 133 16.40 -11.96 -1.00
N GLU A 134 16.71 -12.98 -0.19
CA GLU A 134 15.89 -14.19 -0.08
C GLU A 134 14.51 -13.96 0.53
N LYS A 135 14.35 -12.89 1.30
CA LYS A 135 13.06 -12.46 1.86
C LYS A 135 12.15 -11.75 0.85
N LYS A 136 12.70 -11.32 -0.29
CA LYS A 136 11.92 -10.65 -1.34
C LYS A 136 11.31 -11.66 -2.30
N ASN A 137 10.31 -11.23 -3.09
CA ASN A 137 9.88 -12.01 -4.24
C ASN A 137 11.02 -12.07 -5.27
N ARG A 138 11.49 -13.30 -5.55
CA ARG A 138 12.58 -13.59 -6.47
C ARG A 138 12.10 -14.05 -7.85
N GLU A 139 10.79 -14.14 -8.06
CA GLU A 139 10.24 -14.55 -9.33
C GLU A 139 10.50 -13.48 -10.41
N VAL A 140 10.61 -13.93 -11.65
CA VAL A 140 10.69 -13.05 -12.82
C VAL A 140 9.30 -12.98 -13.42
N PHE A 141 8.66 -11.83 -13.33
CA PHE A 141 7.26 -11.68 -13.67
C PHE A 141 6.93 -10.28 -14.19
N PHE A 142 5.76 -10.16 -14.80
CA PHE A 142 5.03 -8.93 -15.07
C PHE A 142 3.61 -9.06 -14.51
N ASP A 143 3.08 -7.98 -13.97
CA ASP A 143 1.69 -7.85 -13.57
C ASP A 143 1.27 -6.40 -13.82
N GLY A 144 0.40 -6.20 -14.77
CA GLY A 144 0.01 -4.86 -15.18
C GLY A 144 -1.37 -4.84 -15.83
N SER A 145 -1.87 -3.64 -16.09
CA SER A 145 -3.22 -3.46 -16.61
C SER A 145 -3.30 -2.34 -17.65
N ALA A 146 -4.37 -2.39 -18.44
CA ALA A 146 -4.84 -1.29 -19.25
C ALA A 146 -6.30 -0.98 -18.90
N GLY A 147 -6.66 0.30 -18.85
CA GLY A 147 -7.97 0.77 -18.46
C GLY A 147 -8.72 1.44 -19.61
N ALA A 148 -9.99 1.08 -19.79
CA ALA A 148 -10.89 1.70 -20.73
C ALA A 148 -11.92 2.57 -19.99
N GLU A 149 -12.13 3.79 -20.49
CA GLU A 149 -13.09 4.78 -19.97
C GLU A 149 -13.03 4.95 -18.45
N VAL A 150 -11.83 4.93 -17.89
CA VAL A 150 -11.58 4.89 -16.44
C VAL A 150 -12.21 6.08 -15.71
N ALA A 151 -12.32 7.23 -16.37
CA ALA A 151 -12.96 8.43 -15.81
C ALA A 151 -14.49 8.26 -15.57
N THR A 152 -15.13 7.26 -16.16
CA THR A 152 -16.57 6.99 -16.00
C THR A 152 -16.88 6.05 -14.85
N LEU A 153 -15.87 5.39 -14.26
CA LEU A 153 -16.06 4.44 -13.17
C LEU A 153 -16.66 5.12 -11.94
N ARG A 154 -17.65 4.50 -11.33
CA ARG A 154 -18.36 5.00 -10.15
C ARG A 154 -18.43 3.93 -9.07
N THR A 155 -18.52 4.38 -7.82
CA THR A 155 -18.65 3.49 -6.64
C THR A 155 -20.12 3.29 -6.32
N GLU A 156 -20.53 2.05 -6.13
CA GLU A 156 -21.84 1.64 -5.68
C GLU A 156 -21.75 0.38 -4.79
N PRO A 157 -22.69 0.16 -3.87
CA PRO A 157 -23.69 1.09 -3.35
C PRO A 157 -23.10 2.00 -2.26
N GLU A 158 -23.65 3.22 -2.14
CA GLU A 158 -23.40 4.11 -1.01
C GLU A 158 -24.56 4.03 -0.02
N PRO A 159 -24.32 3.92 1.31
CA PRO A 159 -25.39 3.98 2.30
C PRO A 159 -26.13 5.33 2.24
N GLU A 160 -27.47 5.28 2.20
CA GLU A 160 -28.31 6.49 2.10
C GLU A 160 -28.12 7.43 3.31
N ASP A 161 -27.87 6.87 4.49
CA ASP A 161 -27.69 7.59 5.74
C ASP A 161 -26.21 7.83 6.10
N PHE A 162 -25.26 7.66 5.15
CA PHE A 162 -23.82 7.76 5.40
C PHE A 162 -23.44 9.00 6.20
N ASP A 163 -23.93 10.18 5.79
CA ASP A 163 -23.55 11.44 6.47
C ASP A 163 -24.22 11.55 7.85
N ALA A 164 -25.46 11.08 8.01
CA ALA A 164 -26.14 11.04 9.30
C ALA A 164 -25.44 10.08 10.29
N PHE A 165 -25.02 8.91 9.80
CA PHE A 165 -24.23 7.94 10.58
C PHE A 165 -22.95 8.57 11.11
N TRP A 166 -22.12 9.18 10.24
CA TRP A 166 -20.86 9.78 10.66
C TRP A 166 -21.05 10.99 11.56
N LYS A 167 -22.08 11.81 11.32
CA LYS A 167 -22.46 12.90 12.26
C LYS A 167 -22.75 12.35 13.66
N LYS A 168 -23.49 11.25 13.77
CA LYS A 168 -23.76 10.55 15.06
C LYS A 168 -22.47 10.04 15.71
N GLN A 169 -21.60 9.38 14.94
CA GLN A 169 -20.34 8.83 15.47
C GLN A 169 -19.39 9.92 15.93
N PHE A 170 -19.26 11.02 15.18
CA PHE A 170 -18.42 12.15 15.58
C PHE A 170 -18.98 12.89 16.79
N ALA A 171 -20.30 13.09 16.87
CA ALA A 171 -20.93 13.63 18.07
C ALA A 171 -20.70 12.75 19.33
N ARG A 172 -20.61 11.41 19.15
CA ARG A 172 -20.22 10.49 20.23
C ARG A 172 -18.78 10.73 20.68
N LEU A 173 -17.85 10.97 19.73
CA LEU A 173 -16.47 11.30 20.04
C LEU A 173 -16.36 12.66 20.76
N ASP A 174 -17.08 13.68 20.30
CA ASP A 174 -17.00 15.05 20.81
C ASP A 174 -17.48 15.17 22.28
N ARG A 175 -18.32 14.21 22.74
CA ARG A 175 -18.70 14.10 24.17
C ARG A 175 -17.58 13.60 25.07
N VAL A 176 -16.52 13.01 24.52
CA VAL A 176 -15.35 12.58 25.27
C VAL A 176 -14.38 13.75 25.37
N PRO A 177 -14.02 14.25 26.56
CA PRO A 177 -13.05 15.33 26.70
C PRO A 177 -11.73 15.02 26.02
N LEU A 178 -11.11 16.02 25.40
CA LEU A 178 -9.77 15.91 24.81
C LEU A 178 -8.71 15.88 25.92
N LYS A 179 -8.62 14.75 26.62
CA LYS A 179 -7.64 14.52 27.68
C LYS A 179 -6.47 13.71 27.10
N ALA A 180 -5.29 14.31 27.06
CA ALA A 180 -4.06 13.67 26.64
C ALA A 180 -3.12 13.44 27.82
N GLU A 181 -2.47 12.28 27.81
CA GLU A 181 -1.35 11.94 28.70
C GLU A 181 -0.10 11.80 27.81
N THR A 182 1.01 12.39 28.25
CA THR A 182 2.26 12.37 27.49
C THR A 182 3.44 12.03 28.40
N VAL A 183 4.36 11.22 27.88
CA VAL A 183 5.63 10.89 28.55
C VAL A 183 6.75 11.19 27.56
N GLU A 184 7.67 12.07 27.91
CA GLU A 184 8.84 12.37 27.10
C GLU A 184 9.79 11.18 27.10
N LEU A 185 10.33 10.84 25.95
CA LEU A 185 11.24 9.71 25.73
C LEU A 185 12.62 10.21 25.33
N GLU A 186 13.64 9.40 25.64
CA GLU A 186 14.99 9.68 25.14
C GLU A 186 15.00 9.69 23.59
N CYS A 187 15.63 10.71 23.03
CA CYS A 187 15.83 10.86 21.59
C CYS A 187 17.31 11.11 21.29
N ARG A 188 17.87 10.29 20.37
CA ARG A 188 19.26 10.45 19.93
C ARG A 188 19.52 11.73 19.13
N LYS A 189 18.48 12.37 18.60
CA LYS A 189 18.56 13.59 17.82
C LYS A 189 18.28 14.80 18.73
N PRO A 190 19.29 15.61 19.10
CA PRO A 190 19.10 16.70 20.08
C PRO A 190 18.13 17.81 19.62
N SER A 191 17.92 17.94 18.29
CA SER A 191 17.02 18.96 17.71
C SER A 191 15.53 18.60 17.84
N VAL A 192 15.19 17.39 18.32
CA VAL A 192 13.81 16.90 18.39
C VAL A 192 13.50 16.36 19.78
N ARG A 193 12.28 16.58 20.25
CA ARG A 193 11.68 15.89 21.41
C ARG A 193 10.72 14.84 20.93
N VAL A 194 10.69 13.69 21.59
CA VAL A 194 9.78 12.60 21.28
C VAL A 194 8.95 12.25 22.51
N PHE A 195 7.65 12.04 22.31
CA PHE A 195 6.71 11.73 23.37
C PHE A 195 5.93 10.47 23.04
N ALA A 196 5.75 9.58 24.02
CA ALA A 196 4.64 8.64 24.00
C ALA A 196 3.36 9.43 24.36
N VAL A 197 2.28 9.20 23.61
CA VAL A 197 1.02 9.93 23.76
C VAL A 197 -0.15 8.98 23.85
N GLN A 198 -1.05 9.25 24.77
CA GLN A 198 -2.34 8.59 24.89
C GLN A 198 -3.43 9.64 25.02
N VAL A 199 -4.45 9.59 24.15
CA VAL A 199 -5.56 10.56 24.13
C VAL A 199 -6.87 9.83 24.32
N ALA A 200 -7.71 10.29 25.24
CA ALA A 200 -9.04 9.73 25.46
C ALA A 200 -9.86 9.76 24.15
N CYS A 201 -10.50 8.66 23.83
CA CYS A 201 -11.27 8.46 22.60
C CYS A 201 -12.59 7.76 22.89
N ALA A 202 -13.58 7.92 22.02
CA ALA A 202 -14.81 7.13 22.10
C ALA A 202 -14.54 5.67 21.69
N GLY A 203 -15.14 4.73 22.42
CA GLY A 203 -14.98 3.30 22.19
C GLY A 203 -14.08 2.62 23.22
N LEU A 204 -13.65 1.40 22.92
CA LEU A 204 -12.97 0.52 23.88
C LEU A 204 -11.53 0.95 24.20
N ARG A 205 -10.87 1.69 23.29
CA ARG A 205 -9.43 1.99 23.41
C ARG A 205 -9.13 3.43 23.05
N PRO A 206 -8.11 4.05 23.70
CA PRO A 206 -7.69 5.41 23.42
C PRO A 206 -7.03 5.51 22.02
N THR A 207 -6.74 6.75 21.60
CA THR A 207 -5.78 7.02 20.56
C THR A 207 -4.38 7.00 21.17
N THR A 208 -3.47 6.19 20.64
CA THR A 208 -2.09 6.07 21.14
C THR A 208 -1.10 6.19 20.00
N GLY A 209 0.08 6.69 20.29
CA GLY A 209 1.15 6.82 19.31
C GLY A 209 2.37 7.56 19.86
N TYR A 210 3.29 7.89 18.96
CA TYR A 210 4.48 8.64 19.27
C TYR A 210 4.47 9.98 18.52
N LEU A 211 4.72 11.04 19.28
CA LEU A 211 4.76 12.42 18.78
C LEU A 211 6.20 12.89 18.76
N SER A 212 6.70 13.35 17.61
CA SER A 212 7.96 14.06 17.49
C SER A 212 7.71 15.55 17.24
N VAL A 213 8.45 16.40 17.96
CA VAL A 213 8.31 17.87 17.91
C VAL A 213 9.70 18.48 17.81
N PRO A 214 9.98 19.35 16.82
CA PRO A 214 11.22 20.12 16.77
C PRO A 214 11.42 20.94 18.05
N ARG A 215 12.62 20.89 18.65
CA ARG A 215 12.89 21.50 19.97
C ARG A 215 12.76 23.03 19.95
N ASP A 216 13.01 23.67 18.81
CA ASP A 216 12.92 25.13 18.69
C ASP A 216 11.47 25.69 18.64
N THR A 217 10.47 24.80 18.66
CA THR A 217 9.07 25.20 18.97
C THR A 217 8.96 25.83 20.35
N GLU A 218 9.87 25.50 21.27
CA GLU A 218 9.96 26.14 22.58
C GLU A 218 10.35 27.62 22.47
N LYS A 219 11.08 27.99 21.41
CA LYS A 219 11.49 29.35 21.05
C LYS A 219 10.47 30.09 20.18
N GLY A 220 9.28 29.52 19.98
CA GLY A 220 8.19 30.12 19.21
C GLY A 220 8.18 29.77 17.71
N ARG A 221 9.08 28.92 17.23
CA ARG A 221 9.05 28.47 15.84
C ARG A 221 7.87 27.53 15.59
N THR A 222 7.25 27.63 14.42
CA THR A 222 6.09 26.82 14.05
C THR A 222 6.36 25.95 12.84
N TYR A 223 5.64 24.82 12.76
CA TYR A 223 5.85 23.76 11.76
C TYR A 223 4.55 23.17 11.28
N PRO A 224 4.52 22.60 10.06
CA PRO A 224 3.41 21.76 9.63
C PRO A 224 3.30 20.53 10.54
N ALA A 225 2.08 20.03 10.71
CA ALA A 225 1.81 18.80 11.45
C ALA A 225 1.42 17.65 10.51
N VAL A 226 1.95 16.46 10.76
CA VAL A 226 1.73 15.25 9.98
C VAL A 226 1.17 14.15 10.87
N LEU A 227 0.01 13.61 10.48
CA LEU A 227 -0.52 12.36 11.03
C LEU A 227 0.01 11.19 10.19
N SER A 228 0.87 10.37 10.77
CA SER A 228 1.44 9.17 10.15
C SER A 228 0.59 7.95 10.49
N LEU A 229 0.25 7.16 9.46
CA LEU A 229 -0.73 6.09 9.51
C LEU A 229 -0.13 4.79 8.94
N HIS A 230 -0.04 3.76 9.79
CA HIS A 230 0.61 2.51 9.40
C HIS A 230 -0.27 1.59 8.54
N GLY A 231 0.37 0.71 7.75
CA GLY A 231 -0.28 -0.34 6.98
C GLY A 231 -0.93 -1.42 7.85
N TYR A 232 -1.61 -2.40 7.23
CA TYR A 232 -2.21 -3.52 7.94
C TYR A 232 -1.16 -4.28 8.74
N SER A 233 -1.42 -4.48 10.02
CA SER A 233 -0.51 -5.18 10.91
C SER A 233 -1.27 -6.10 11.87
N GLY A 234 -1.41 -7.35 11.52
CA GLY A 234 -1.95 -8.38 12.42
C GLY A 234 -1.03 -8.69 13.61
N ALA A 235 0.23 -8.28 13.53
CA ALA A 235 1.21 -8.48 14.60
C ALA A 235 1.22 -7.36 15.64
N MET A 236 0.43 -6.31 15.46
CA MET A 236 0.43 -5.11 16.30
C MET A 236 1.81 -4.41 16.37
N GLY A 237 2.70 -4.77 15.43
CA GLY A 237 4.00 -4.12 15.31
C GLY A 237 3.80 -2.68 14.91
N MET A 238 4.26 -1.77 15.75
CA MET A 238 4.30 -0.36 15.41
C MET A 238 5.59 -0.08 14.67
N HIS A 239 5.47 0.43 13.45
CA HIS A 239 6.57 1.19 12.87
C HIS A 239 6.55 2.55 13.54
N HIS A 240 7.67 2.95 14.11
CA HIS A 240 7.83 4.26 14.72
C HIS A 240 8.89 5.05 13.98
N PRO A 241 8.57 5.66 12.82
CA PRO A 241 9.47 6.61 12.17
C PRO A 241 9.88 7.73 13.15
N ALA A 242 8.93 8.17 13.96
CA ALA A 242 9.16 9.14 15.02
C ALA A 242 10.24 8.75 16.05
N LEU A 243 10.49 7.44 16.25
CA LEU A 243 11.51 6.97 17.21
C LEU A 243 12.87 6.70 16.57
N LYS A 244 12.92 6.34 15.28
CA LYS A 244 14.17 5.95 14.62
C LYS A 244 14.97 7.15 14.12
N ASP A 245 14.34 8.01 13.37
CA ASP A 245 14.94 9.20 12.78
C ASP A 245 13.85 10.28 12.68
N PRO A 246 13.51 10.94 13.81
CA PRO A 246 12.47 11.93 13.84
C PRO A 246 12.86 13.15 13.00
N PRO A 247 11.95 13.69 12.16
CA PRO A 247 12.22 14.89 11.37
C PRO A 247 12.30 16.12 12.27
N ASP A 248 13.08 17.11 11.86
CA ASP A 248 13.24 18.40 12.55
C ASP A 248 12.63 19.59 11.79
N ASP A 249 11.93 19.29 10.69
CA ASP A 249 11.23 20.25 9.83
C ASP A 249 9.69 20.19 9.95
N LYS A 250 9.17 19.34 10.83
CA LYS A 250 7.72 19.12 11.02
C LYS A 250 7.41 18.44 12.35
N ILE A 251 6.18 18.60 12.81
CA ILE A 251 5.60 17.81 13.90
C ILE A 251 5.02 16.53 13.31
N VAL A 252 5.34 15.36 13.87
CA VAL A 252 4.79 14.08 13.40
C VAL A 252 4.13 13.35 14.56
N PHE A 253 2.86 12.98 14.38
CA PHE A 253 2.16 12.05 15.27
C PHE A 253 1.93 10.73 14.54
N ASP A 254 2.65 9.72 14.96
CA ASP A 254 2.60 8.36 14.41
C ASP A 254 1.70 7.52 15.29
N ILE A 255 0.45 7.29 14.87
CA ILE A 255 -0.56 6.63 15.69
C ILE A 255 -0.66 5.14 15.44
N ASN A 256 -1.06 4.40 16.48
CA ASN A 256 -1.46 3.01 16.36
C ASN A 256 -2.96 2.90 16.03
N ALA A 257 -3.28 2.22 14.94
CA ALA A 257 -4.67 2.03 14.51
C ALA A 257 -5.55 1.29 15.53
N HIS A 258 -4.94 0.53 16.44
CA HIS A 258 -5.63 -0.34 17.39
C HIS A 258 -5.84 0.30 18.77
N GLY A 259 -5.24 1.43 19.04
CA GLY A 259 -5.23 2.04 20.37
C GLY A 259 -4.47 1.19 21.38
N MET A 260 -3.31 0.64 20.94
CA MET A 260 -2.46 -0.20 21.77
C MET A 260 -1.85 0.61 22.90
N LYS A 261 -1.91 0.09 24.14
CA LYS A 261 -1.20 0.68 25.28
C LYS A 261 0.32 0.70 24.99
N LEU A 262 0.98 1.80 25.28
CA LEU A 262 2.41 1.96 24.99
C LEU A 262 3.27 1.58 26.21
N PRO A 263 4.53 1.14 26.01
CA PRO A 263 5.44 0.82 27.13
C PRO A 263 5.59 1.96 28.13
N ALA A 264 5.65 3.20 27.70
CA ALA A 264 5.72 4.38 28.57
C ALA A 264 4.52 4.54 29.51
N PHE A 265 3.39 3.90 29.21
CA PHE A 265 2.20 3.83 30.06
C PHE A 265 2.06 2.48 30.77
N GLY A 266 3.16 1.71 30.86
CA GLY A 266 3.20 0.43 31.56
C GLY A 266 2.61 -0.73 30.74
N ALA A 267 2.65 -0.69 29.41
CA ALA A 267 2.31 -1.85 28.59
C ALA A 267 3.32 -2.99 28.78
N THR A 268 2.81 -4.19 28.89
CA THR A 268 3.59 -5.43 29.00
C THR A 268 3.44 -6.30 27.75
N GLU A 269 4.27 -7.32 27.60
CA GLU A 269 4.08 -8.35 26.58
C GLU A 269 2.73 -9.09 26.73
N ALA A 270 2.21 -9.16 27.96
CA ALA A 270 0.87 -9.73 28.21
C ALA A 270 -0.23 -8.84 27.63
N ASP A 271 -0.13 -7.51 27.76
CA ASP A 271 -1.07 -6.57 27.13
C ASP A 271 -1.07 -6.70 25.59
N LEU A 272 0.12 -6.87 24.98
CA LEU A 272 0.25 -7.09 23.53
C LEU A 272 -0.39 -8.42 23.11
N ARG A 273 -0.18 -9.48 23.88
CA ARG A 273 -0.83 -10.78 23.60
C ARG A 273 -2.35 -10.69 23.75
N ALA A 274 -2.84 -10.04 24.80
CA ALA A 274 -4.27 -9.82 25.01
C ALA A 274 -4.88 -9.05 23.84
N LEU A 275 -4.26 -7.94 23.42
CA LEU A 275 -4.74 -7.15 22.30
C LEU A 275 -4.83 -7.96 21.00
N ARG A 276 -3.88 -8.85 20.71
CA ARG A 276 -3.93 -9.73 19.54
C ARG A 276 -5.15 -10.65 19.50
N TRP A 277 -5.66 -11.01 20.67
CA TRP A 277 -6.91 -11.79 20.79
C TRP A 277 -8.14 -10.88 20.73
N GLU A 278 -8.12 -9.74 21.42
CA GLU A 278 -9.23 -8.81 21.49
C GLU A 278 -9.63 -8.20 20.13
N VAL A 279 -8.66 -8.02 19.23
CA VAL A 279 -8.94 -7.48 17.89
C VAL A 279 -9.52 -8.51 16.94
N LYS A 280 -9.43 -9.81 17.28
CA LYS A 280 -10.06 -10.88 16.53
C LYS A 280 -11.54 -10.95 16.86
N SER A 281 -12.36 -11.28 15.88
CA SER A 281 -13.78 -11.53 16.05
C SER A 281 -14.17 -12.77 15.26
N GLY A 282 -14.96 -13.66 15.82
CA GLY A 282 -15.42 -14.87 15.14
C GLY A 282 -14.31 -15.78 14.59
N GLY A 283 -13.09 -15.72 15.15
CA GLY A 283 -11.91 -16.42 14.65
C GLY A 283 -11.19 -15.72 13.49
N PHE A 284 -11.72 -14.63 12.99
CA PHE A 284 -11.12 -13.81 11.93
C PHE A 284 -10.09 -12.81 12.47
N SER A 285 -9.14 -12.40 11.64
CA SER A 285 -8.31 -11.22 11.90
C SER A 285 -9.18 -9.96 11.97
N TYR A 286 -8.67 -8.88 12.60
CA TYR A 286 -9.45 -7.65 12.73
C TYR A 286 -9.94 -7.14 11.37
N ALA A 287 -11.16 -6.60 11.37
CA ALA A 287 -11.88 -6.10 10.19
C ALA A 287 -12.34 -7.18 9.18
N PHE A 288 -12.08 -8.48 9.42
CA PHE A 288 -12.47 -9.54 8.48
C PHE A 288 -13.71 -10.34 8.90
N ASP A 289 -14.24 -10.15 10.12
CA ASP A 289 -15.44 -10.85 10.56
C ASP A 289 -16.69 -10.30 9.85
N PRO A 290 -17.37 -11.11 9.02
CA PRO A 290 -18.55 -10.65 8.28
C PRO A 290 -19.74 -10.32 9.20
N LYS A 291 -19.84 -10.94 10.39
CA LYS A 291 -20.91 -10.63 11.35
C LYS A 291 -20.65 -9.28 12.00
N GLN A 292 -19.42 -8.99 12.40
CA GLN A 292 -19.05 -7.69 12.93
C GLN A 292 -19.21 -6.59 11.87
N ASN A 293 -18.85 -6.88 10.62
CA ASN A 293 -18.94 -5.92 9.51
C ASN A 293 -20.38 -5.72 9.00
N ALA A 294 -21.36 -6.51 9.45
CA ALA A 294 -22.76 -6.32 9.07
C ALA A 294 -23.37 -5.08 9.73
N ASP A 295 -22.90 -4.71 10.92
CA ASP A 295 -23.33 -3.51 11.65
C ASP A 295 -22.21 -2.46 11.63
N PRO A 296 -22.42 -1.28 11.04
CA PRO A 296 -21.38 -0.26 10.96
C PRO A 296 -20.96 0.30 12.32
N GLU A 297 -21.79 0.23 13.37
CA GLU A 297 -21.42 0.76 14.70
C GLU A 297 -20.43 -0.13 15.42
N ILE A 298 -20.47 -1.45 15.16
CA ILE A 298 -19.57 -2.43 15.79
C ILE A 298 -18.45 -2.89 14.87
N ALA A 299 -18.49 -2.52 13.57
CA ALA A 299 -17.42 -2.79 12.64
C ALA A 299 -16.09 -2.26 13.20
N TYR A 300 -15.01 -3.08 13.07
CA TYR A 300 -13.70 -2.72 13.63
C TYR A 300 -13.19 -1.35 13.19
N PHE A 301 -13.48 -1.00 11.95
CA PHE A 301 -13.11 0.28 11.35
C PHE A 301 -13.73 1.50 12.05
N ASN A 302 -14.90 1.36 12.72
CA ASN A 302 -15.51 2.46 13.46
C ASN A 302 -14.52 3.06 14.48
N GLY A 303 -13.95 2.22 15.34
CA GLY A 303 -12.97 2.66 16.32
C GLY A 303 -11.71 3.24 15.69
N MET A 304 -11.29 2.75 14.51
CA MET A 304 -10.12 3.29 13.81
C MET A 304 -10.37 4.72 13.33
N VAL A 305 -11.50 5.00 12.68
CA VAL A 305 -11.86 6.35 12.21
C VAL A 305 -11.97 7.33 13.38
N LEU A 306 -12.58 6.92 14.50
CA LEU A 306 -12.69 7.77 15.68
C LEU A 306 -11.31 8.11 16.28
N ARG A 307 -10.38 7.15 16.33
CA ARG A 307 -9.00 7.40 16.77
C ARG A 307 -8.25 8.35 15.85
N ILE A 308 -8.44 8.25 14.53
CA ILE A 308 -7.87 9.17 13.55
C ILE A 308 -8.38 10.59 13.78
N LYS A 309 -9.69 10.76 13.88
CA LYS A 309 -10.28 12.09 14.16
C LYS A 309 -9.76 12.66 15.47
N ARG A 310 -9.68 11.87 16.52
CA ARG A 310 -9.11 12.26 17.82
C ARG A 310 -7.64 12.66 17.72
N ALA A 311 -6.85 11.94 16.94
CA ALA A 311 -5.44 12.28 16.70
C ALA A 311 -5.28 13.64 16.01
N LEU A 312 -6.11 13.94 15.03
CA LEU A 312 -6.12 15.23 14.35
C LEU A 312 -6.54 16.37 15.30
N GLN A 313 -7.56 16.14 16.13
CA GLN A 313 -7.96 17.11 17.17
C GLN A 313 -6.81 17.38 18.13
N TYR A 314 -6.09 16.35 18.57
CA TYR A 314 -4.93 16.47 19.45
C TYR A 314 -3.78 17.23 18.76
N LEU A 315 -3.43 16.89 17.52
CA LEU A 315 -2.35 17.55 16.78
C LEU A 315 -2.54 19.08 16.71
N LYS A 316 -3.80 19.53 16.58
CA LYS A 316 -4.13 20.96 16.55
C LYS A 316 -3.90 21.68 17.89
N THR A 317 -3.70 20.95 18.98
CA THR A 317 -3.36 21.50 20.30
C THR A 317 -1.86 21.50 20.58
N VAL A 318 -1.04 20.85 19.74
CA VAL A 318 0.39 20.72 19.96
C VAL A 318 1.08 22.07 19.78
N LYS A 319 1.81 22.51 20.81
CA LYS A 319 2.61 23.74 20.72
C LYS A 319 3.60 23.66 19.57
N GLY A 320 3.61 24.70 18.72
CA GLY A 320 4.47 24.78 17.55
C GLY A 320 3.82 24.29 16.25
N TRP A 321 2.57 23.82 16.27
CA TRP A 321 1.83 23.69 15.02
C TRP A 321 1.55 25.08 14.42
N ASP A 322 1.69 25.19 13.08
CA ASP A 322 1.58 26.47 12.36
C ASP A 322 0.14 26.95 12.16
N GLY A 323 -0.85 26.20 12.65
CA GLY A 323 -2.27 26.53 12.54
C GLY A 323 -2.88 26.38 11.15
N ARG A 324 -2.10 25.93 10.18
CA ARG A 324 -2.52 25.83 8.78
C ARG A 324 -2.30 24.45 8.17
N ASN A 325 -1.06 23.97 8.20
CA ASN A 325 -0.64 22.79 7.44
C ASN A 325 -0.83 21.53 8.27
N LEU A 326 -1.91 20.82 7.96
CA LEU A 326 -2.23 19.53 8.58
C LEU A 326 -2.25 18.45 7.49
N VAL A 327 -1.30 17.49 7.58
CA VAL A 327 -1.08 16.47 6.57
C VAL A 327 -1.44 15.10 7.13
N SER A 328 -2.15 14.29 6.36
CA SER A 328 -2.30 12.84 6.62
C SER A 328 -1.50 12.03 5.62
N LYS A 329 -0.80 10.97 6.10
CA LYS A 329 0.07 10.18 5.24
C LYS A 329 0.07 8.70 5.61
N GLY A 330 -0.04 7.82 4.60
CA GLY A 330 0.08 6.39 4.83
C GLY A 330 -0.03 5.55 3.57
N GLY A 331 0.29 4.25 3.72
CA GLY A 331 0.21 3.28 2.64
C GLY A 331 -0.66 2.08 2.97
N SER A 332 -1.25 1.45 1.97
CA SER A 332 -2.13 0.31 2.14
C SER A 332 -3.30 0.66 3.08
N GLN A 333 -3.47 -0.04 4.21
CA GLN A 333 -4.41 0.38 5.25
C GLN A 333 -4.13 1.82 5.74
N GLY A 334 -2.87 2.24 5.81
CA GLY A 334 -2.52 3.63 6.13
C GLY A 334 -3.01 4.61 5.07
N GLY A 335 -3.03 4.19 3.81
CA GLY A 335 -3.62 4.95 2.71
C GLY A 335 -5.13 5.11 2.86
N LEU A 336 -5.87 4.04 3.18
CA LEU A 336 -7.28 4.08 3.57
C LEU A 336 -7.50 5.08 4.73
N GLN A 337 -6.70 4.97 5.79
CA GLN A 337 -6.76 5.85 6.95
C GLN A 337 -6.47 7.32 6.59
N SER A 338 -5.58 7.57 5.62
CA SER A 338 -5.29 8.93 5.13
C SER A 338 -6.49 9.55 4.43
N ILE A 339 -7.25 8.76 3.67
CA ILE A 339 -8.52 9.20 3.05
C ILE A 339 -9.58 9.50 4.13
N TRP A 340 -9.73 8.64 5.15
CA TRP A 340 -10.62 8.90 6.27
C TRP A 340 -10.24 10.19 7.02
N ALA A 341 -8.93 10.40 7.27
CA ALA A 341 -8.42 11.59 7.92
C ALA A 341 -8.79 12.88 7.15
N ALA A 342 -8.63 12.86 5.82
CA ALA A 342 -8.98 14.00 4.97
C ALA A 342 -10.48 14.32 4.99
N ALA A 343 -11.33 13.30 5.11
CA ALA A 343 -12.79 13.44 5.02
C ALA A 343 -13.50 13.61 6.38
N CYS A 344 -12.80 13.44 7.52
CA CYS A 344 -13.44 13.46 8.84
C CYS A 344 -13.72 14.87 9.41
N GLY A 345 -13.51 15.93 8.63
CA GLY A 345 -13.90 17.29 8.99
C GLY A 345 -12.94 18.02 9.96
N GLU A 346 -11.66 17.58 10.06
CA GLU A 346 -10.68 18.19 10.98
C GLU A 346 -9.70 19.17 10.30
N GLY A 347 -9.94 19.55 9.05
CA GLY A 347 -9.15 20.58 8.36
C GLY A 347 -7.81 20.05 7.83
N VAL A 348 -7.73 18.78 7.45
CA VAL A 348 -6.57 18.24 6.72
C VAL A 348 -6.43 19.01 5.41
N THR A 349 -5.25 19.59 5.17
CA THR A 349 -4.95 20.40 3.99
C THR A 349 -4.28 19.59 2.88
N ARG A 350 -3.65 18.45 3.25
CA ARG A 350 -3.00 17.54 2.31
C ARG A 350 -3.14 16.09 2.77
N ALA A 351 -3.64 15.23 1.89
CA ALA A 351 -3.68 13.79 2.10
C ALA A 351 -2.71 13.09 1.15
N GLU A 352 -1.76 12.33 1.69
CA GLU A 352 -0.84 11.50 0.93
C GLU A 352 -1.17 10.02 1.15
N SER A 353 -1.64 9.37 0.10
CA SER A 353 -1.97 7.96 0.12
C SER A 353 -1.17 7.21 -0.93
N PHE A 354 -0.72 5.99 -0.66
CA PHE A 354 -0.19 5.11 -1.69
C PHE A 354 -0.72 3.69 -1.52
N VAL A 355 -0.92 3.00 -2.63
CA VAL A 355 -1.50 1.65 -2.67
C VAL A 355 -2.70 1.53 -1.75
N THR A 356 -3.67 2.43 -1.90
CA THR A 356 -4.81 2.63 -0.98
C THR A 356 -5.69 1.40 -0.89
N TRP A 357 -5.79 0.81 0.30
CA TRP A 357 -6.58 -0.39 0.55
C TRP A 357 -8.07 -0.07 0.72
N CYS A 358 -8.94 -1.06 0.57
CA CYS A 358 -10.39 -0.94 0.75
C CYS A 358 -11.05 0.16 -0.10
N CYS A 359 -10.64 0.28 -1.36
CA CYS A 359 -11.35 1.06 -2.37
C CYS A 359 -12.34 0.14 -3.08
N ASP A 360 -13.63 0.51 -3.07
CA ASP A 360 -14.69 -0.23 -3.78
C ASP A 360 -14.82 -1.70 -3.33
N MET A 361 -14.99 -1.89 -2.03
CA MET A 361 -15.07 -3.22 -1.42
C MET A 361 -16.24 -4.05 -1.95
N TYR A 362 -17.35 -3.43 -2.36
CA TYR A 362 -18.50 -4.12 -2.91
C TYR A 362 -18.18 -4.82 -4.24
N THR A 363 -17.63 -4.11 -5.19
CA THR A 363 -17.28 -4.66 -6.52
C THR A 363 -16.18 -5.70 -6.42
N ASN A 364 -15.27 -5.56 -5.46
CA ASN A 364 -14.17 -6.49 -5.26
C ASN A 364 -14.58 -7.80 -4.56
N ASP A 365 -15.79 -7.90 -4.00
CA ASP A 365 -16.27 -9.15 -3.41
C ASP A 365 -16.78 -10.11 -4.50
N LYS A 366 -16.06 -11.21 -4.74
CA LYS A 366 -16.43 -12.27 -5.70
C LYS A 366 -17.82 -12.83 -5.50
N ARG A 367 -18.31 -12.87 -4.25
CA ARG A 367 -19.64 -13.40 -3.91
C ARG A 367 -20.75 -12.46 -4.37
N LYS A 368 -20.48 -11.16 -4.41
CA LYS A 368 -21.40 -10.10 -4.84
C LYS A 368 -21.30 -9.81 -6.33
N ASN A 369 -20.08 -9.91 -6.86
CA ASN A 369 -19.83 -9.76 -8.29
C ASN A 369 -19.04 -10.97 -8.82
N PRO A 370 -19.71 -12.08 -9.15
CA PRO A 370 -19.08 -13.29 -9.68
C PRO A 370 -18.28 -13.05 -10.97
N ARG A 371 -18.60 -11.97 -11.70
CA ARG A 371 -17.90 -11.58 -12.92
C ARG A 371 -16.56 -10.91 -12.64
N ASN A 372 -16.33 -10.46 -11.41
CA ASN A 372 -15.06 -9.86 -11.03
C ASN A 372 -13.99 -10.94 -10.78
N ASN A 373 -13.33 -11.36 -11.86
CA ASN A 373 -12.18 -12.26 -11.78
C ASN A 373 -10.92 -11.58 -11.26
N LEU A 374 -10.98 -10.27 -11.00
CA LEU A 374 -9.86 -9.45 -10.54
C LEU A 374 -9.80 -9.29 -9.03
N SER A 375 -10.70 -9.95 -8.28
CA SER A 375 -10.64 -9.84 -6.83
C SER A 375 -9.23 -10.17 -6.38
N SER A 376 -8.77 -9.32 -5.49
CA SER A 376 -7.47 -9.34 -4.86
C SER A 376 -6.93 -10.74 -4.64
N ASP A 377 -5.65 -10.94 -4.79
CA ASP A 377 -4.92 -12.19 -4.56
C ASP A 377 -4.95 -12.61 -3.07
N GLY A 378 -6.16 -12.64 -2.46
CA GLY A 378 -6.42 -13.13 -1.11
C GLY A 378 -6.51 -12.09 0.01
N TRP A 379 -6.24 -10.81 -0.25
CA TRP A 379 -6.29 -9.74 0.76
C TRP A 379 -7.50 -8.82 0.63
N TYR A 380 -8.68 -9.35 0.42
CA TYR A 380 -9.91 -8.57 0.41
C TYR A 380 -10.80 -8.93 1.61
N ILE A 381 -11.46 -7.92 2.15
CA ILE A 381 -12.50 -8.11 3.16
C ILE A 381 -13.79 -8.51 2.43
N GLY A 382 -14.39 -9.63 2.82
CA GLY A 382 -15.69 -10.02 2.27
C GLY A 382 -16.74 -8.95 2.54
N TRP A 383 -17.48 -8.55 1.51
CA TRP A 383 -18.47 -7.50 1.62
C TRP A 383 -19.56 -7.82 2.66
N SER A 384 -19.87 -6.81 3.44
CA SER A 384 -21.04 -6.72 4.32
C SER A 384 -21.58 -5.28 4.26
N PRO A 385 -22.90 -5.05 4.45
CA PRO A 385 -23.49 -3.72 4.28
C PRO A 385 -22.84 -2.62 5.11
N GLY A 386 -22.44 -2.93 6.35
CA GLY A 386 -21.76 -1.98 7.22
C GLY A 386 -20.39 -1.51 6.70
N LEU A 387 -19.77 -2.23 5.77
CA LEU A 387 -18.50 -1.81 5.16
C LEU A 387 -18.65 -0.65 4.18
N GLY A 388 -19.86 -0.39 3.66
CA GLY A 388 -20.15 0.79 2.84
C GLY A 388 -19.84 2.10 3.56
N TYR A 389 -19.92 2.11 4.89
CA TYR A 389 -19.58 3.28 5.71
C TYR A 389 -18.08 3.52 5.88
N TYR A 390 -17.22 2.62 5.38
CA TYR A 390 -15.76 2.66 5.56
C TYR A 390 -14.98 2.60 4.27
N ASP A 391 -15.66 2.40 3.13
CA ASP A 391 -15.02 2.32 1.82
C ASP A 391 -14.30 3.62 1.47
N ALA A 392 -13.03 3.53 1.08
CA ALA A 392 -12.23 4.69 0.74
C ALA A 392 -12.82 5.49 -0.43
N ALA A 393 -13.43 4.82 -1.41
CA ALA A 393 -14.00 5.49 -2.56
C ALA A 393 -15.29 6.26 -2.20
N ILE A 394 -16.04 5.79 -1.19
CA ILE A 394 -17.21 6.51 -0.67
C ILE A 394 -16.76 7.69 0.19
N PHE A 395 -15.83 7.49 1.12
CA PHE A 395 -15.27 8.56 1.93
C PHE A 395 -14.66 9.69 1.10
N ALA A 396 -14.04 9.37 -0.03
CA ALA A 396 -13.40 10.33 -0.91
C ALA A 396 -14.32 11.45 -1.38
N LYS A 397 -15.64 11.21 -1.48
CA LYS A 397 -16.65 12.23 -1.81
C LYS A 397 -16.74 13.36 -0.77
N ARG A 398 -16.30 13.10 0.47
CA ARG A 398 -16.37 14.04 1.62
C ARG A 398 -15.05 14.78 1.86
N ILE A 399 -14.03 14.54 1.05
CA ILE A 399 -12.78 15.30 1.13
C ILE A 399 -13.08 16.76 0.73
N PRO A 400 -12.74 17.75 1.57
CA PRO A 400 -12.96 19.17 1.23
C PRO A 400 -12.18 19.55 -0.03
N LYS A 401 -12.75 20.42 -0.87
CA LYS A 401 -12.07 20.92 -2.08
C LYS A 401 -10.75 21.63 -1.77
N SER A 402 -10.60 22.18 -0.57
CA SER A 402 -9.37 22.80 -0.08
C SER A 402 -8.26 21.80 0.29
N CYS A 403 -8.57 20.52 0.40
CA CYS A 403 -7.59 19.48 0.68
C CYS A 403 -6.94 18.98 -0.62
N PHE A 404 -5.63 19.13 -0.75
CA PHE A 404 -4.89 18.52 -1.86
C PHE A 404 -4.70 17.02 -1.59
N THR A 405 -5.23 16.18 -2.46
CA THR A 405 -5.10 14.72 -2.33
C THR A 405 -4.07 14.18 -3.30
N PHE A 406 -3.01 13.56 -2.79
CA PHE A 406 -1.96 12.96 -3.60
C PHE A 406 -1.88 11.44 -3.40
N ILE A 407 -2.28 10.68 -4.43
CA ILE A 407 -2.05 9.24 -4.49
C ILE A 407 -0.68 9.02 -5.10
N THR A 408 0.32 8.86 -4.25
CA THR A 408 1.73 8.90 -4.65
C THR A 408 2.17 7.68 -5.45
N ARG A 409 1.42 6.57 -5.38
CA ARG A 409 1.58 5.38 -6.19
C ARG A 409 0.29 4.56 -6.23
N ALA A 410 -0.15 4.22 -7.45
CA ALA A 410 -1.19 3.24 -7.73
C ALA A 410 -0.63 2.22 -8.74
N GLY A 411 -0.36 1.00 -8.29
CA GLY A 411 0.19 -0.04 -9.16
C GLY A 411 -0.87 -0.60 -10.10
N LEU A 412 -0.61 -0.62 -11.40
CA LEU A 412 -1.51 -1.24 -12.39
C LEU A 412 -1.51 -2.78 -12.30
N GLY A 413 -0.56 -3.37 -11.58
CA GLY A 413 -0.52 -4.78 -11.21
C GLY A 413 -0.83 -5.04 -9.72
N ASP A 414 -1.25 -4.03 -8.96
CA ASP A 414 -1.58 -4.17 -7.54
C ASP A 414 -3.03 -4.62 -7.35
N TYR A 415 -3.23 -5.92 -7.27
CA TYR A 415 -4.56 -6.50 -7.01
C TYR A 415 -4.81 -6.86 -5.54
N CYS A 416 -3.93 -6.46 -4.64
CA CYS A 416 -4.24 -6.23 -3.23
C CYS A 416 -5.08 -4.95 -3.06
N CYS A 417 -4.77 -3.92 -3.89
CA CYS A 417 -5.48 -2.65 -3.99
C CYS A 417 -5.84 -2.40 -5.47
N PRO A 418 -6.93 -3.04 -5.98
CA PRO A 418 -7.19 -3.10 -7.42
C PRO A 418 -7.29 -1.74 -8.08
N PRO A 419 -6.72 -1.56 -9.29
CA PRO A 419 -6.75 -0.30 -10.04
C PRO A 419 -8.17 0.26 -10.22
N THR A 420 -9.17 -0.61 -10.44
CA THR A 420 -10.58 -0.23 -10.59
C THR A 420 -11.09 0.51 -9.35
N GLY A 421 -10.80 0.01 -8.16
CA GLY A 421 -11.21 0.65 -6.90
C GLY A 421 -10.48 1.98 -6.68
N ILE A 422 -9.17 2.03 -6.96
CA ILE A 422 -8.38 3.26 -6.89
C ILE A 422 -8.92 4.32 -7.86
N ALA A 423 -9.29 3.93 -9.10
CA ALA A 423 -9.86 4.84 -10.08
C ALA A 423 -11.22 5.41 -9.63
N LYS A 424 -12.09 4.57 -9.05
CA LYS A 424 -13.37 5.02 -8.48
C LYS A 424 -13.17 6.01 -7.33
N MET A 425 -12.21 5.73 -6.44
CA MET A 425 -11.83 6.66 -5.38
C MET A 425 -11.32 7.99 -5.97
N TRP A 426 -10.40 7.92 -6.93
CA TRP A 426 -9.89 9.10 -7.63
C TRP A 426 -11.01 9.95 -8.25
N ASN A 427 -11.94 9.31 -8.95
CA ASN A 427 -13.06 10.01 -9.60
C ASN A 427 -13.98 10.71 -8.58
N ASN A 428 -14.06 10.21 -7.36
CA ASN A 428 -14.91 10.75 -6.30
C ASN A 428 -14.26 11.90 -5.51
N ILE A 429 -12.94 12.10 -5.59
CA ILE A 429 -12.27 13.22 -4.91
C ILE A 429 -12.67 14.55 -5.58
N PRO A 430 -13.28 15.51 -4.86
CA PRO A 430 -13.87 16.69 -5.51
C PRO A 430 -12.90 17.85 -5.71
N GLY A 431 -11.76 17.86 -5.03
CA GLY A 431 -10.80 18.98 -5.02
C GLY A 431 -9.56 18.74 -5.88
N ASN A 432 -8.55 19.55 -5.62
CA ASN A 432 -7.22 19.39 -6.22
C ASN A 432 -6.63 18.04 -5.88
N LYS A 433 -6.16 17.32 -6.89
CA LYS A 433 -5.70 15.95 -6.73
C LYS A 433 -4.62 15.57 -7.74
N LYS A 434 -3.76 14.64 -7.33
CA LYS A 434 -2.71 14.04 -8.16
C LYS A 434 -2.62 12.54 -7.91
N ILE A 435 -2.40 11.75 -8.94
CA ILE A 435 -2.15 10.31 -8.84
C ILE A 435 -1.02 9.90 -9.78
N VAL A 436 -0.17 8.99 -9.32
CA VAL A 436 0.88 8.35 -10.11
C VAL A 436 0.52 6.89 -10.32
N TRP A 437 0.19 6.53 -11.56
CA TRP A 437 -0.06 5.16 -11.98
C TRP A 437 1.23 4.51 -12.43
N VAL A 438 1.52 3.30 -11.96
CA VAL A 438 2.78 2.60 -12.23
C VAL A 438 2.52 1.26 -12.89
N GLN A 439 2.88 1.15 -14.18
CA GLN A 439 2.77 -0.10 -14.92
C GLN A 439 3.75 -1.15 -14.38
N GLY A 440 3.32 -2.40 -14.26
CA GLY A 440 4.14 -3.48 -13.73
C GLY A 440 4.36 -3.45 -12.21
N SER A 441 3.81 -2.46 -11.49
CA SER A 441 3.93 -2.36 -10.02
C SER A 441 2.84 -3.15 -9.33
N GLN A 442 3.23 -4.00 -8.39
CA GLN A 442 2.37 -4.67 -7.42
C GLN A 442 2.43 -3.97 -6.05
N HIS A 443 1.70 -4.50 -5.05
CA HIS A 443 1.60 -3.92 -3.70
C HIS A 443 2.97 -3.65 -3.05
N GLY A 444 3.86 -4.60 -3.10
CA GLY A 444 5.23 -4.53 -2.55
C GLY A 444 6.35 -4.43 -3.57
N TYR A 445 6.03 -4.28 -4.86
CA TYR A 445 7.01 -4.32 -5.94
C TYR A 445 6.87 -3.12 -6.86
N VAL A 446 7.99 -2.58 -7.29
CA VAL A 446 8.11 -1.53 -8.31
C VAL A 446 9.13 -2.03 -9.35
N PRO A 447 8.87 -1.87 -10.65
CA PRO A 447 9.83 -2.26 -11.69
C PRO A 447 11.19 -1.59 -11.50
N PRO A 448 12.32 -2.26 -11.86
CA PRO A 448 13.67 -1.72 -11.67
C PRO A 448 13.95 -0.43 -12.43
N ASP A 449 13.26 -0.19 -13.53
CA ASP A 449 13.39 1.01 -14.36
C ASP A 449 12.41 2.15 -13.98
N TYR A 450 11.68 1.98 -12.88
CA TYR A 450 10.79 3.02 -12.41
C TYR A 450 11.58 4.25 -11.93
N ASP A 451 11.36 5.38 -12.60
CA ASP A 451 12.05 6.64 -12.32
C ASP A 451 11.13 7.74 -11.75
N GLY A 452 9.90 7.38 -11.37
CA GLY A 452 8.91 8.32 -10.84
C GLY A 452 8.13 9.11 -11.89
N ARG A 453 8.30 8.79 -13.17
CA ARG A 453 7.70 9.51 -14.31
C ARG A 453 6.62 8.74 -15.07
N ASP A 454 6.05 7.71 -14.46
CA ASP A 454 4.93 6.98 -15.06
C ASP A 454 3.67 7.85 -15.25
N THR A 455 2.60 7.27 -15.77
CA THR A 455 1.37 8.00 -16.07
C THR A 455 0.88 8.79 -14.85
N VAL A 456 0.94 10.10 -14.94
CA VAL A 456 0.52 11.04 -13.90
C VAL A 456 -0.77 11.72 -14.32
N TRP A 457 -1.79 11.60 -13.48
CA TRP A 457 -3.01 12.38 -13.64
C TRP A 457 -3.06 13.48 -12.59
N GLU A 458 -3.36 14.68 -13.05
CA GLU A 458 -3.53 15.85 -12.19
C GLU A 458 -4.86 16.53 -12.51
N CYS A 459 -5.55 16.95 -11.46
CA CYS A 459 -6.69 17.85 -11.55
C CYS A 459 -6.42 18.98 -10.56
N LEU A 460 -5.88 20.07 -11.08
CA LEU A 460 -5.59 21.27 -10.31
C LEU A 460 -6.59 22.35 -10.74
N SER A 461 -7.32 22.95 -9.79
CA SER A 461 -8.07 24.16 -10.06
C SER A 461 -7.07 25.23 -10.52
N LYS A 462 -7.35 25.90 -11.64
CA LYS A 462 -6.61 27.12 -11.97
C LYS A 462 -6.85 28.06 -10.80
N GLU A 463 -5.78 28.47 -10.12
CA GLU A 463 -5.86 29.59 -9.19
C GLU A 463 -6.38 30.79 -9.99
N ASN A 464 -7.56 31.31 -9.61
CA ASN A 464 -8.10 32.56 -10.11
C ASN A 464 -7.36 33.72 -9.45
#